data_568bfd3388a22bf14e58578ec3592557
#
_entry.id   568bfd3388a22bf14e58578ec3592557
#
_cell.length_a   1.000
_cell.length_b   1.000
_cell.length_c   1.000
_cell.angle_alpha   90.00
_cell.angle_beta   90.00
_cell.angle_gamma   90.00
#
_symmetry.space_group_name_H-M   'P 1'
#
loop_
_entity.id
_entity.type
_entity.pdbx_description
1 polymer ?
#
loop_
_entity_poly.entity_id
_entity_poly.type
_entity_poly.pdbx_seq_one_letter_code
_entity_poly.pdbx_strand_id
1 'polypeptide(L)'
;MEILLHKVCGRPASRTMTLRAAGPEDAAAFYALQNEVRAAMPHPEQFVPDTLENIARYLKEDLCIGGWDGGRLGAYFILRYCGQDAHNYAAFMGIPREEWDGWANADSAIVHPDYRGNGLQRKLLEVALARLRPGIVGIGATVSP
;
A
#
# COMPACT_ATOMS: atom_id res chain seq x y z
N MET A 1 -13.53 4.29 -4.95
CA MET A 1 -13.41 5.73 -5.35
C MET A 1 -12.77 5.82 -6.72
N GLU A 2 -13.34 6.57 -7.60
CA GLU A 2 -12.75 6.80 -8.91
C GLU A 2 -11.98 8.11 -8.92
N ILE A 3 -10.81 8.09 -9.54
CA ILE A 3 -9.97 9.26 -9.69
C ILE A 3 -9.57 9.45 -11.14
N LEU A 4 -9.26 10.70 -11.52
CA LEU A 4 -8.77 11.00 -12.84
C LEU A 4 -7.24 10.87 -12.88
N LEU A 5 -6.76 10.08 -13.83
CA LEU A 5 -5.34 10.04 -14.16
C LEU A 5 -5.01 11.15 -15.16
N HIS A 6 -4.03 11.96 -14.82
CA HIS A 6 -3.58 13.06 -15.67
C HIS A 6 -2.39 12.66 -16.55
N LYS A 7 -1.68 11.61 -16.17
CA LYS A 7 -0.53 11.05 -16.90
C LYS A 7 -0.58 9.54 -16.92
N VAL A 8 -0.24 8.94 -18.04
CA VAL A 8 0.02 7.50 -18.16
C VAL A 8 1.25 7.32 -19.05
N CYS A 9 2.21 6.54 -18.60
CA CYS A 9 3.50 6.32 -19.29
C CYS A 9 4.24 7.64 -19.59
N GLY A 10 4.16 8.62 -18.67
CA GLY A 10 4.81 9.93 -18.83
C GLY A 10 4.13 10.87 -19.81
N ARG A 11 2.98 10.51 -20.35
CA ARG A 11 2.23 11.30 -21.33
C ARG A 11 0.93 11.80 -20.74
N PRO A 12 0.45 12.99 -21.16
CA PRO A 12 -0.88 13.45 -20.75
C PRO A 12 -1.95 12.41 -21.07
N ALA A 13 -2.86 12.22 -20.12
CA ALA A 13 -3.94 11.26 -20.23
C ALA A 13 -5.20 11.81 -19.56
N SER A 14 -6.34 11.24 -19.95
CA SER A 14 -7.64 11.51 -19.32
C SER A 14 -8.37 10.18 -19.16
N ARG A 15 -7.95 9.42 -18.16
CA ARG A 15 -8.45 8.06 -17.85
C ARG A 15 -8.84 8.00 -16.40
N THR A 16 -9.76 7.11 -16.08
CA THR A 16 -10.22 6.89 -14.72
C THR A 16 -9.53 5.66 -14.13
N MET A 17 -9.04 5.80 -12.90
CA MET A 17 -8.54 4.69 -12.08
C MET A 17 -9.48 4.46 -10.92
N THR A 18 -9.79 3.21 -10.62
CA THR A 18 -10.62 2.84 -9.47
C THR A 18 -9.73 2.48 -8.29
N LEU A 19 -9.88 3.20 -7.17
CA LEU A 19 -9.24 2.88 -5.90
C LEU A 19 -10.26 2.18 -5.01
N ARG A 20 -9.95 0.95 -4.60
CA ARG A 20 -10.86 0.15 -3.76
C ARG A 20 -10.10 -0.79 -2.83
N ALA A 21 -10.78 -1.27 -1.79
CA ALA A 21 -10.24 -2.32 -0.96
C ALA A 21 -10.00 -3.58 -1.79
N ALA A 22 -8.87 -4.21 -1.54
CA ALA A 22 -8.46 -5.46 -2.16
C ALA A 22 -8.67 -6.63 -1.20
N GLY A 23 -8.88 -7.81 -1.74
CA GLY A 23 -9.06 -9.04 -0.99
C GLY A 23 -8.11 -10.15 -1.45
N PRO A 24 -8.20 -11.36 -0.84
CA PRO A 24 -7.30 -12.48 -1.15
C PRO A 24 -7.24 -12.86 -2.63
N GLU A 25 -8.30 -12.63 -3.37
CA GLU A 25 -8.37 -12.88 -4.82
C GLU A 25 -7.40 -12.00 -5.62
N ASP A 26 -6.92 -10.91 -5.04
CA ASP A 26 -6.02 -9.97 -5.69
C ASP A 26 -4.53 -10.27 -5.41
N ALA A 27 -4.21 -11.35 -4.70
CA ALA A 27 -2.85 -11.65 -4.26
C ALA A 27 -1.86 -11.78 -5.42
N ALA A 28 -2.24 -12.48 -6.49
CA ALA A 28 -1.36 -12.66 -7.65
C ALA A 28 -1.06 -11.31 -8.33
N ALA A 29 -2.06 -10.41 -8.42
CA ALA A 29 -1.88 -9.09 -9.02
C ALA A 29 -0.95 -8.21 -8.18
N PHE A 30 -1.10 -8.23 -6.85
CA PHE A 30 -0.22 -7.51 -5.93
C PHE A 30 1.22 -8.01 -6.05
N TYR A 31 1.39 -9.32 -6.04
CA TYR A 31 2.71 -9.94 -6.16
C TYR A 31 3.39 -9.59 -7.49
N ALA A 32 2.65 -9.68 -8.60
CA ALA A 32 3.16 -9.32 -9.92
C ALA A 32 3.57 -7.84 -9.97
N LEU A 33 2.76 -6.95 -9.42
CA LEU A 33 3.05 -5.52 -9.43
C LEU A 33 4.33 -5.20 -8.66
N GLN A 34 4.52 -5.76 -7.45
CA GLN A 34 5.75 -5.49 -6.70
C GLN A 34 6.99 -5.95 -7.47
N ASN A 35 6.92 -7.10 -8.15
CA ASN A 35 8.04 -7.63 -8.91
C ASN A 35 8.34 -6.79 -10.16
N GLU A 36 7.31 -6.28 -10.85
CA GLU A 36 7.48 -5.36 -11.97
C GLU A 36 8.15 -4.06 -11.53
N VAL A 37 7.68 -3.49 -10.42
CA VAL A 37 8.24 -2.25 -9.87
C VAL A 37 9.70 -2.46 -9.44
N ARG A 38 9.98 -3.55 -8.75
CA ARG A 38 11.34 -3.89 -8.33
C ARG A 38 12.27 -4.05 -9.51
N ALA A 39 11.84 -4.74 -10.57
CA ALA A 39 12.64 -4.95 -11.78
C ALA A 39 12.95 -3.64 -12.52
N ALA A 40 12.11 -2.62 -12.38
CA ALA A 40 12.30 -1.30 -12.99
C ALA A 40 13.12 -0.34 -12.12
N MET A 41 13.49 -0.72 -10.90
CA MET A 41 14.27 0.14 -9.99
C MET A 41 15.75 0.17 -10.39
N PRO A 42 16.43 1.34 -10.25
CA PRO A 42 17.88 1.43 -10.47
C PRO A 42 18.69 0.54 -9.52
N HIS A 43 18.18 0.37 -8.30
CA HIS A 43 18.82 -0.41 -7.24
C HIS A 43 17.83 -1.40 -6.64
N PRO A 44 17.47 -2.47 -7.37
CA PRO A 44 16.45 -3.42 -6.92
C PRO A 44 16.82 -4.13 -5.60
N GLU A 45 18.11 -4.22 -5.28
CA GLU A 45 18.60 -4.80 -4.01
C GLU A 45 18.18 -4.01 -2.78
N GLN A 46 17.79 -2.74 -2.94
CA GLN A 46 17.30 -1.90 -1.84
C GLN A 46 15.82 -2.16 -1.52
N PHE A 47 15.14 -2.90 -2.36
CA PHE A 47 13.74 -3.27 -2.17
C PHE A 47 13.67 -4.69 -1.65
N VAL A 48 13.04 -4.86 -0.48
CA VAL A 48 12.79 -6.19 0.10
C VAL A 48 11.41 -6.65 -0.32
N PRO A 49 11.30 -7.62 -1.26
CA PRO A 49 10.00 -8.06 -1.71
C PRO A 49 9.32 -8.95 -0.67
N ASP A 50 7.99 -8.88 -0.62
CA ASP A 50 7.19 -9.84 0.12
C ASP A 50 7.02 -11.12 -0.69
N THR A 51 6.85 -12.24 0.00
CA THR A 51 6.44 -13.50 -0.63
C THR A 51 4.97 -13.45 -1.00
N LEU A 52 4.57 -14.29 -1.96
CA LEU A 52 3.15 -14.42 -2.31
C LEU A 52 2.30 -14.80 -1.10
N GLU A 53 2.82 -15.68 -0.24
CA GLU A 53 2.15 -16.12 0.99
C GLU A 53 1.92 -14.96 1.97
N ASN A 54 2.92 -14.11 2.16
CA ASN A 54 2.79 -12.92 3.00
C ASN A 54 1.76 -11.94 2.45
N ILE A 55 1.80 -11.70 1.14
CA ILE A 55 0.83 -10.81 0.47
C ILE A 55 -0.59 -11.35 0.63
N ALA A 56 -0.79 -12.66 0.43
CA ALA A 56 -2.09 -13.28 0.61
C ALA A 56 -2.60 -13.13 2.06
N ARG A 57 -1.70 -13.25 3.03
CA ARG A 57 -2.04 -13.06 4.44
C ARG A 57 -2.43 -11.61 4.74
N TYR A 58 -1.69 -10.63 4.22
CA TYR A 58 -2.03 -9.21 4.39
C TYR A 58 -3.39 -8.88 3.79
N LEU A 59 -3.68 -9.42 2.61
CA LEU A 59 -4.98 -9.21 1.95
C LEU A 59 -6.14 -9.81 2.73
N LYS A 60 -5.90 -10.87 3.50
CA LYS A 60 -6.89 -11.50 4.35
C LYS A 60 -7.06 -10.78 5.70
N GLU A 61 -5.97 -10.36 6.32
CA GLU A 61 -5.95 -9.91 7.72
C GLU A 61 -5.85 -8.39 7.89
N ASP A 62 -5.29 -7.71 6.91
CA ASP A 62 -4.94 -6.29 6.99
C ASP A 62 -5.73 -5.46 5.99
N LEU A 63 -5.51 -4.15 6.01
CA LEU A 63 -6.19 -3.24 5.09
C LEU A 63 -5.31 -2.99 3.88
N CYS A 64 -5.76 -3.48 2.73
CA CYS A 64 -5.08 -3.32 1.46
C CYS A 64 -5.97 -2.55 0.49
N ILE A 65 -5.39 -1.54 -0.16
CA ILE A 65 -6.08 -0.74 -1.17
C ILE A 65 -5.34 -0.93 -2.48
N GLY A 66 -6.08 -1.18 -3.54
CA GLY A 66 -5.52 -1.24 -4.90
C GLY A 66 -6.07 -0.14 -5.79
N GLY A 67 -5.30 0.21 -6.80
CA GLY A 67 -5.70 1.12 -7.86
C GLY A 67 -5.70 0.40 -9.20
N TRP A 68 -6.87 0.29 -9.82
CA TRP A 68 -7.06 -0.42 -11.08
C TRP A 68 -7.36 0.53 -12.24
N ASP A 69 -6.57 0.40 -13.28
CA ASP A 69 -6.82 1.01 -14.58
C ASP A 69 -7.46 -0.08 -15.46
N GLY A 70 -8.78 -0.10 -15.51
CA GLY A 70 -9.50 -1.24 -16.07
C GLY A 70 -9.19 -2.52 -15.29
N GLY A 71 -8.69 -3.52 -15.97
CA GLY A 71 -8.29 -4.80 -15.34
C GLY A 71 -6.86 -4.83 -14.83
N ARG A 72 -6.08 -3.74 -15.01
CA ARG A 72 -4.68 -3.68 -14.62
C ARG A 72 -4.49 -3.02 -13.27
N LEU A 73 -3.86 -3.72 -12.33
CA LEU A 73 -3.42 -3.12 -11.08
C LEU A 73 -2.18 -2.24 -11.33
N GLY A 74 -2.30 -0.96 -11.04
CA GLY A 74 -1.23 0.02 -11.25
C GLY A 74 -0.59 0.55 -9.98
N ALA A 75 -1.25 0.36 -8.84
CA ALA A 75 -0.76 0.83 -7.55
C ALA A 75 -1.42 0.05 -6.42
N TYR A 76 -0.74 -0.03 -5.26
CA TYR A 76 -1.37 -0.57 -4.06
C TYR A 76 -0.80 0.07 -2.79
N PHE A 77 -1.53 -0.08 -1.71
CA PHE A 77 -1.16 0.34 -0.37
C PHE A 77 -1.52 -0.78 0.61
N ILE A 78 -0.59 -1.14 1.48
CA ILE A 78 -0.79 -2.13 2.53
C ILE A 78 -0.62 -1.46 3.89
N LEU A 79 -1.66 -1.50 4.70
CA LEU A 79 -1.66 -1.02 6.07
C LEU A 79 -1.87 -2.22 6.98
N ARG A 80 -0.90 -2.46 7.87
CA ARG A 80 -0.91 -3.65 8.74
C ARG A 80 -1.34 -3.30 10.15
N TYR A 81 -2.21 -4.14 10.69
CA TYR A 81 -2.64 -4.08 12.09
C TYR A 81 -1.79 -5.03 12.91
N CYS A 82 -0.65 -4.57 13.40
CA CYS A 82 0.31 -5.41 14.09
C CYS A 82 0.00 -5.63 15.58
N GLY A 83 -0.86 -4.80 16.18
CA GLY A 83 -1.25 -4.95 17.58
C GLY A 83 -0.05 -5.05 18.52
N GLN A 84 0.01 -6.11 19.29
CA GLN A 84 1.08 -6.35 20.27
C GLN A 84 2.35 -6.97 19.69
N ASP A 85 2.40 -7.21 18.38
CA ASP A 85 3.60 -7.73 17.72
C ASP A 85 4.74 -6.72 17.80
N ALA A 86 5.96 -7.21 18.01
CA ALA A 86 7.17 -6.39 18.08
C ALA A 86 7.48 -5.64 16.76
N HIS A 87 6.87 -6.05 15.65
CA HIS A 87 6.99 -5.36 14.37
C HIS A 87 6.10 -4.12 14.27
N ASN A 88 5.21 -3.88 15.26
CA ASN A 88 4.44 -2.64 15.29
C ASN A 88 5.39 -1.46 15.41
N TYR A 89 5.30 -0.50 14.48
CA TYR A 89 6.17 0.67 14.45
C TYR A 89 6.02 1.55 15.69
N ALA A 90 4.89 1.46 16.38
CA ALA A 90 4.68 2.15 17.66
C ALA A 90 5.78 1.82 18.68
N ALA A 91 6.33 0.59 18.65
CA ALA A 91 7.43 0.18 19.52
C ALA A 91 8.68 1.05 19.31
N PHE A 92 8.95 1.47 18.08
CA PHE A 92 10.11 2.29 17.73
C PHE A 92 9.84 3.79 17.86
N MET A 93 8.59 4.17 18.10
CA MET A 93 8.17 5.57 18.23
C MET A 93 8.03 6.01 19.69
N GLY A 94 8.38 5.15 20.64
CA GLY A 94 8.24 5.44 22.06
C GLY A 94 6.80 5.41 22.56
N ILE A 95 5.89 4.79 21.83
CA ILE A 95 4.50 4.65 22.24
C ILE A 95 4.41 3.54 23.31
N PRO A 96 3.73 3.79 24.44
CA PRO A 96 3.54 2.76 25.46
C PRO A 96 2.84 1.52 24.91
N ARG A 97 3.25 0.34 25.37
CA ARG A 97 2.74 -0.93 24.84
C ARG A 97 1.22 -1.07 24.97
N GLU A 98 0.64 -0.55 25.99
CA GLU A 98 -0.83 -0.55 26.20
C GLU A 98 -1.60 0.24 25.14
N GLU A 99 -0.91 1.08 24.37
CA GLU A 99 -1.51 1.87 23.30
C GLU A 99 -1.25 1.28 21.90
N TRP A 100 -0.44 0.23 21.78
CA TRP A 100 -0.05 -0.32 20.47
C TRP A 100 -1.22 -0.81 19.63
N ASP A 101 -2.30 -1.30 20.26
CA ASP A 101 -3.48 -1.77 19.52
C ASP A 101 -4.19 -0.65 18.76
N GLY A 102 -3.95 0.60 19.16
CA GLY A 102 -4.46 1.79 18.48
C GLY A 102 -3.58 2.26 17.32
N TRP A 103 -2.49 1.56 17.00
CA TRP A 103 -1.53 1.98 15.98
C TRP A 103 -1.42 0.93 14.86
N ALA A 104 -1.42 1.42 13.63
CA ALA A 104 -1.24 0.59 12.44
C ALA A 104 0.06 0.99 11.72
N ASN A 105 0.60 0.06 10.93
CA ASN A 105 1.79 0.31 10.12
C ASN A 105 1.40 0.63 8.68
N ALA A 106 1.86 1.77 8.16
CA ALA A 106 1.90 1.98 6.72
C ALA A 106 3.09 1.18 6.18
N ASP A 107 2.80 -0.05 5.76
CA ASP A 107 3.85 -1.03 5.46
C ASP A 107 4.43 -0.86 4.05
N SER A 108 3.58 -0.72 3.05
CA SER A 108 4.00 -0.62 1.66
C SER A 108 3.08 0.28 0.86
N ALA A 109 3.67 1.14 0.03
CA ALA A 109 2.96 1.93 -0.96
C ALA A 109 3.73 1.80 -2.28
N ILE A 110 3.13 1.16 -3.27
CA ILE A 110 3.78 0.88 -4.56
C ILE A 110 2.96 1.50 -5.68
N VAL A 111 3.65 2.23 -6.56
CA VAL A 111 3.05 2.80 -7.77
C VAL A 111 3.92 2.39 -8.96
N HIS A 112 3.30 1.74 -9.94
CA HIS A 112 4.00 1.39 -11.18
C HIS A 112 4.48 2.67 -11.88
N PRO A 113 5.69 2.68 -12.48
CA PRO A 113 6.22 3.85 -13.18
C PRO A 113 5.26 4.45 -14.21
N ASP A 114 4.45 3.63 -14.89
CA ASP A 114 3.48 4.10 -15.88
C ASP A 114 2.43 5.06 -15.29
N TYR A 115 2.19 5.01 -13.99
CA TYR A 115 1.16 5.80 -13.31
C TYR A 115 1.71 6.88 -12.38
N ARG A 116 3.00 7.12 -12.40
CA ARG A 116 3.61 8.19 -11.61
C ARG A 116 3.14 9.58 -12.05
N GLY A 117 3.19 10.53 -11.13
CA GLY A 117 2.79 11.91 -11.40
C GLY A 117 1.30 12.18 -11.21
N ASN A 118 0.56 11.24 -10.62
CA ASN A 118 -0.88 11.36 -10.35
C ASN A 118 -1.21 11.49 -8.86
N GLY A 119 -0.21 11.56 -7.98
CA GLY A 119 -0.42 11.65 -6.53
C GLY A 119 -1.05 10.40 -5.93
N LEU A 120 -0.78 9.22 -6.48
CA LEU A 120 -1.47 7.99 -6.10
C LEU A 120 -1.16 7.54 -4.68
N GLN A 121 0.06 7.71 -4.19
CA GLN A 121 0.40 7.33 -2.82
C GLN A 121 -0.48 8.06 -1.81
N ARG A 122 -0.65 9.37 -2.01
CA ARG A 122 -1.52 10.19 -1.15
C ARG A 122 -2.97 9.77 -1.25
N LYS A 123 -3.47 9.54 -2.46
CA LYS A 123 -4.87 9.15 -2.69
C LYS A 123 -5.17 7.76 -2.13
N LEU A 124 -4.26 6.82 -2.25
CA LEU A 124 -4.38 5.50 -1.63
C LEU A 124 -4.43 5.60 -0.11
N LEU A 125 -3.60 6.43 0.48
CA LEU A 125 -3.61 6.68 1.92
C LEU A 125 -4.95 7.29 2.36
N GLU A 126 -5.49 8.24 1.63
CA GLU A 126 -6.80 8.85 1.92
C GLU A 126 -7.92 7.80 1.93
N VAL A 127 -7.91 6.87 0.96
CA VAL A 127 -8.88 5.78 0.92
C VAL A 127 -8.70 4.85 2.12
N ALA A 128 -7.47 4.53 2.48
CA ALA A 128 -7.17 3.68 3.64
C ALA A 128 -7.63 4.33 4.95
N LEU A 129 -7.37 5.62 5.13
CA LEU A 129 -7.79 6.37 6.33
C LEU A 129 -9.31 6.33 6.53
N ALA A 130 -10.08 6.37 5.45
CA ALA A 130 -11.54 6.28 5.53
C ALA A 130 -12.06 4.88 5.89
N ARG A 131 -11.19 3.87 5.89
CA ARG A 131 -11.54 2.44 6.10
C ARG A 131 -10.85 1.81 7.30
N LEU A 132 -10.19 2.59 8.14
CA LEU A 132 -9.51 2.07 9.33
C LEU A 132 -10.49 1.37 10.27
N ARG A 133 -10.00 0.30 10.93
CA ARG A 133 -10.73 -0.32 12.04
C ARG A 133 -11.06 0.72 13.11
N PRO A 134 -12.18 0.58 13.81
CA PRO A 134 -12.44 1.36 15.01
C PRO A 134 -11.30 1.19 16.02
N GLY A 135 -10.94 2.27 16.69
CA GLY A 135 -9.91 2.28 17.72
C GLY A 135 -8.50 2.58 17.22
N ILE A 136 -8.26 2.64 15.90
CA ILE A 136 -6.97 3.09 15.39
C ILE A 136 -6.88 4.60 15.52
N VAL A 137 -5.87 5.07 16.24
CA VAL A 137 -5.64 6.49 16.54
C VAL A 137 -4.38 7.05 15.87
N GLY A 138 -3.54 6.18 15.34
CA GLY A 138 -2.30 6.61 14.69
C GLY A 138 -1.75 5.60 13.70
N ILE A 139 -0.91 6.08 12.79
CA ILE A 139 -0.23 5.28 11.79
C ILE A 139 1.25 5.58 11.85
N GLY A 140 2.05 4.53 12.00
CA GLY A 140 3.50 4.62 11.90
C GLY A 140 3.96 4.30 10.49
N ALA A 141 5.04 4.94 10.07
CA ALA A 141 5.67 4.68 8.79
C ALA A 141 7.18 4.72 8.93
N THR A 142 7.87 3.97 8.10
CA THR A 142 9.32 4.08 7.96
C THR A 142 9.66 4.91 6.74
N VAL A 143 10.78 5.61 6.81
CA VAL A 143 11.29 6.43 5.72
C VAL A 143 12.66 5.90 5.35
N SER A 144 12.89 5.66 4.06
CA SER A 144 14.22 5.29 3.57
C SER A 144 15.19 6.47 3.76
N PRO A 145 16.41 6.20 4.23
CA PRO A 145 17.42 7.25 4.36
C PRO A 145 17.86 7.81 3.00
#